data_8a7c66b4a5cae87fbdb20add43931c27
#
_entry.id   8a7c66b4a5cae87fbdb20add43931c27
#
_cell.length_a   1.000
_cell.length_b   1.000
_cell.length_c   1.000
_cell.angle_alpha   90.00
_cell.angle_beta   90.00
_cell.angle_gamma   90.00
#
_symmetry.space_group_name_H-M   'P 1'
#
loop_
_entity.id
_entity.type
_entity.pdbx_description
1 polymer ?
#
loop_
_entity_poly.entity_id
_entity_poly.type
_entity_poly.pdbx_seq_one_letter_code
_entity_poly.pdbx_strand_id
1 'polypeptide(L)'
;MVYIDDATGRLMHLRFCQSESAFDYMLATREYVDKHGKPVAFYSDKHAVFRVSQAETRRTGMTQFGRALHDLNIELICANSSQAKGRVERANLTLQDRLIKEIRLENISGIDAANAWLDVFIRDFNFNRRFARPATYPKDLHRPVSKNRSELDDIFAWQTLRTLSKSLTFQYNKMLYLVEPSEENAHIAGEKILAFDYPDGTLAFRYGNRTLKYQVFDKLACIDQGRIVDNKRLGAVLKLAQEKQDELETAGKRNRSQHMPRRQAQVQEQLRAMNPVLADPTLFKPSLKR
;
A
#
# COMPACT_ATOMS: atom_id res chain seq x y z
N MET A 1 -16.66 3.21 -7.18
CA MET A 1 -16.72 1.82 -7.68
C MET A 1 -18.15 1.40 -7.89
N VAL A 2 -18.44 0.60 -8.93
CA VAL A 2 -19.80 0.24 -9.34
C VAL A 2 -19.84 -1.26 -9.60
N TYR A 3 -20.75 -1.96 -8.94
CA TYR A 3 -21.05 -3.38 -9.14
C TYR A 3 -22.46 -3.54 -9.67
N ILE A 4 -22.58 -4.20 -10.80
CA ILE A 4 -23.85 -4.35 -11.54
C ILE A 4 -24.07 -5.82 -11.85
N ASP A 5 -25.28 -6.28 -11.66
CA ASP A 5 -25.70 -7.58 -12.16
C ASP A 5 -25.84 -7.54 -13.69
N ASP A 6 -25.08 -8.36 -14.39
CA ASP A 6 -25.07 -8.37 -15.85
C ASP A 6 -26.40 -8.84 -16.46
N ALA A 7 -27.16 -9.70 -15.77
CA ALA A 7 -28.43 -10.21 -16.27
C ALA A 7 -29.53 -9.15 -16.22
N THR A 8 -29.63 -8.41 -15.15
CA THR A 8 -30.72 -7.49 -14.87
C THR A 8 -30.39 -6.02 -14.99
N GLY A 9 -29.10 -5.65 -14.93
CA GLY A 9 -28.67 -4.27 -14.82
C GLY A 9 -28.88 -3.65 -13.43
N ARG A 10 -29.22 -4.46 -12.41
CA ARG A 10 -29.38 -3.99 -11.04
C ARG A 10 -28.06 -3.53 -10.48
N LEU A 11 -28.07 -2.42 -9.77
CA LEU A 11 -26.93 -2.03 -8.93
C LEU A 11 -26.89 -2.96 -7.72
N MET A 12 -25.79 -3.67 -7.58
CA MET A 12 -25.55 -4.57 -6.47
C MET A 12 -24.81 -3.87 -5.34
N HIS A 13 -23.79 -3.07 -5.69
CA HIS A 13 -23.02 -2.31 -4.71
C HIS A 13 -22.42 -1.07 -5.35
N LEU A 14 -22.33 0.00 -4.59
CA LEU A 14 -21.65 1.25 -4.94
C LEU A 14 -20.74 1.65 -3.80
N ARG A 15 -19.58 2.25 -4.14
CA ARG A 15 -18.69 2.82 -3.16
C ARG A 15 -17.91 4.00 -3.75
N PHE A 16 -17.92 5.12 -3.05
CA PHE A 16 -16.99 6.23 -3.29
C PHE A 16 -15.66 5.95 -2.62
N CYS A 17 -14.57 6.26 -3.28
CA CYS A 17 -13.21 6.16 -2.78
C CYS A 17 -12.42 7.41 -3.20
N GLN A 18 -11.35 7.71 -2.48
CA GLN A 18 -10.48 8.86 -2.80
C GLN A 18 -9.59 8.57 -4.00
N SER A 19 -9.20 7.32 -4.17
CA SER A 19 -8.37 6.86 -5.26
C SER A 19 -8.84 5.49 -5.74
N GLU A 20 -8.45 5.10 -6.93
CA GLU A 20 -8.71 3.76 -7.47
C GLU A 20 -7.51 2.86 -7.16
N SER A 21 -7.50 2.29 -5.97
CA SER A 21 -6.44 1.40 -5.48
C SER A 21 -6.90 -0.05 -5.34
N ALA A 22 -5.95 -0.98 -5.25
CA ALA A 22 -6.27 -2.38 -4.97
C ALA A 22 -6.96 -2.56 -3.61
N PHE A 23 -6.61 -1.75 -2.61
CA PHE A 23 -7.28 -1.75 -1.31
C PHE A 23 -8.74 -1.32 -1.40
N ASP A 24 -9.05 -0.30 -2.20
CA ASP A 24 -10.41 0.16 -2.40
C ASP A 24 -11.27 -0.91 -3.08
N TYR A 25 -10.71 -1.63 -4.06
CA TYR A 25 -11.39 -2.78 -4.69
C TYR A 25 -11.60 -3.92 -3.69
N MET A 26 -10.62 -4.23 -2.86
CA MET A 26 -10.75 -5.25 -1.82
C MET A 26 -11.84 -4.89 -0.81
N LEU A 27 -11.87 -3.64 -0.35
CA LEU A 27 -12.87 -3.16 0.60
C LEU A 27 -14.27 -3.17 0.01
N ALA A 28 -14.46 -2.64 -1.21
CA ALA A 28 -15.74 -2.64 -1.89
C ALA A 28 -16.25 -4.06 -2.19
N THR A 29 -15.34 -4.97 -2.58
CA THR A 29 -15.70 -6.38 -2.81
C THR A 29 -16.03 -7.09 -1.49
N ARG A 30 -15.32 -6.76 -0.40
CA ARG A 30 -15.63 -7.27 0.94
C ARG A 30 -17.05 -6.91 1.36
N GLU A 31 -17.43 -5.63 1.21
CA GLU A 31 -18.80 -5.15 1.48
C GLU A 31 -19.86 -5.81 0.58
N TYR A 32 -19.52 -5.99 -0.70
CA TYR A 32 -20.39 -6.73 -1.63
C TYR A 32 -20.63 -8.17 -1.16
N VAL A 33 -19.56 -8.89 -0.82
CA VAL A 33 -19.62 -10.30 -0.41
C VAL A 33 -20.37 -10.46 0.92
N ASP A 34 -20.25 -9.51 1.83
CA ASP A 34 -21.03 -9.51 3.09
C ASP A 34 -22.51 -9.32 2.86
N LYS A 35 -22.91 -8.50 1.88
CA LYS A 35 -24.31 -8.21 1.58
C LYS A 35 -24.99 -9.30 0.76
N HIS A 36 -24.30 -9.87 -0.22
CA HIS A 36 -24.90 -10.71 -1.26
C HIS A 36 -24.36 -12.13 -1.29
N GLY A 37 -23.25 -12.40 -0.60
CA GLY A 37 -22.51 -13.65 -0.77
C GLY A 37 -21.55 -13.59 -1.96
N LYS A 38 -20.98 -14.73 -2.30
CA LYS A 38 -19.97 -14.86 -3.36
C LYS A 38 -20.62 -15.02 -4.72
N PRO A 39 -20.42 -14.11 -5.69
CA PRO A 39 -20.86 -14.33 -7.06
C PRO A 39 -20.05 -15.47 -7.70
N VAL A 40 -20.53 -15.97 -8.83
CA VAL A 40 -19.79 -16.97 -9.63
C VAL A 40 -18.56 -16.33 -10.26
N ALA A 41 -18.73 -15.14 -10.85
CA ALA A 41 -17.67 -14.42 -11.53
C ALA A 41 -17.89 -12.91 -11.44
N PHE A 42 -16.80 -12.18 -11.54
CA PHE A 42 -16.80 -10.74 -11.83
C PHE A 42 -16.28 -10.48 -13.24
N TYR A 43 -16.96 -9.59 -13.95
CA TYR A 43 -16.48 -9.02 -15.21
C TYR A 43 -15.84 -7.66 -14.94
N SER A 44 -14.59 -7.48 -15.39
CA SER A 44 -13.89 -6.21 -15.28
C SER A 44 -13.21 -5.83 -16.60
N ASP A 45 -12.67 -4.62 -16.66
CA ASP A 45 -11.75 -4.24 -17.72
C ASP A 45 -10.33 -4.78 -17.47
N LYS A 46 -9.40 -4.43 -18.35
CA LYS A 46 -7.99 -4.85 -18.25
C LYS A 46 -7.15 -3.89 -17.39
N HIS A 47 -7.75 -3.23 -16.40
CA HIS A 47 -6.99 -2.35 -15.51
C HIS A 47 -5.90 -3.12 -14.73
N ALA A 48 -4.83 -2.44 -14.36
CA ALA A 48 -3.66 -3.06 -13.69
C ALA A 48 -3.99 -3.74 -12.35
N VAL A 49 -5.06 -3.33 -11.68
CA VAL A 49 -5.56 -3.99 -10.46
C VAL A 49 -6.04 -5.42 -10.73
N PHE A 50 -6.58 -5.67 -11.92
CA PHE A 50 -7.16 -6.96 -12.30
C PHE A 50 -6.18 -7.85 -13.04
N ARG A 51 -5.20 -7.28 -13.70
CA ARG A 51 -4.26 -8.01 -14.56
C ARG A 51 -2.82 -7.64 -14.28
N VAL A 52 -2.00 -8.66 -14.04
CA VAL A 52 -0.55 -8.52 -13.90
C VAL A 52 0.09 -8.22 -15.27
N SER A 53 1.01 -7.28 -15.31
CA SER A 53 1.84 -7.07 -16.50
C SER A 53 2.72 -8.29 -16.78
N GLN A 54 3.13 -8.49 -18.07
CA GLN A 54 3.95 -9.66 -18.45
C GLN A 54 5.25 -9.75 -17.62
N ALA A 55 5.81 -8.63 -17.16
CA ALA A 55 7.01 -8.61 -16.33
C ALA A 55 6.78 -9.13 -14.91
N GLU A 56 5.59 -8.88 -14.35
CA GLU A 56 5.19 -9.32 -13.00
C GLU A 56 4.64 -10.75 -12.98
N THR A 57 4.05 -11.21 -14.07
CA THR A 57 3.54 -12.59 -14.22
C THR A 57 4.60 -13.64 -13.93
N ARG A 58 5.88 -13.34 -14.24
CA ARG A 58 7.01 -14.23 -13.94
C ARG A 58 7.31 -14.36 -12.45
N ARG A 59 6.83 -13.46 -11.61
CA ARG A 59 7.12 -13.43 -10.16
C ARG A 59 5.98 -13.96 -9.29
N THR A 60 4.74 -13.60 -9.57
CA THR A 60 3.59 -13.87 -8.68
C THR A 60 2.39 -14.50 -9.35
N GLY A 61 2.30 -14.43 -10.69
CA GLY A 61 1.23 -15.06 -11.48
C GLY A 61 -0.13 -14.33 -11.43
N MET A 62 -0.44 -13.61 -10.37
CA MET A 62 -1.71 -12.88 -10.22
C MET A 62 -1.56 -11.60 -9.38
N THR A 63 -2.51 -10.68 -9.54
CA THR A 63 -2.58 -9.47 -8.71
C THR A 63 -3.07 -9.82 -7.29
N GLN A 64 -2.89 -8.90 -6.34
CA GLN A 64 -3.41 -9.07 -4.98
C GLN A 64 -4.93 -9.21 -4.96
N PHE A 65 -5.63 -8.42 -5.78
CA PHE A 65 -7.07 -8.54 -5.93
C PHE A 65 -7.46 -9.89 -6.57
N GLY A 66 -6.77 -10.31 -7.63
CA GLY A 66 -6.98 -11.61 -8.25
C GLY A 66 -6.77 -12.77 -7.28
N ARG A 67 -5.75 -12.68 -6.39
CA ARG A 67 -5.52 -13.65 -5.32
C ARG A 67 -6.72 -13.72 -4.36
N ALA A 68 -7.21 -12.55 -3.90
CA ALA A 68 -8.35 -12.51 -2.98
C ALA A 68 -9.61 -13.16 -3.59
N LEU A 69 -9.88 -12.92 -4.87
CA LEU A 69 -11.00 -13.56 -5.59
C LEU A 69 -10.78 -15.06 -5.75
N HIS A 70 -9.56 -15.49 -6.10
CA HIS A 70 -9.19 -16.90 -6.19
C HIS A 70 -9.41 -17.64 -4.86
N ASP A 71 -8.97 -17.05 -3.74
CA ASP A 71 -9.14 -17.63 -2.40
C ASP A 71 -10.61 -17.79 -2.00
N LEU A 72 -11.50 -16.97 -2.58
CA LEU A 72 -12.95 -17.06 -2.45
C LEU A 72 -13.61 -17.96 -3.50
N ASN A 73 -12.83 -18.51 -4.44
CA ASN A 73 -13.36 -19.25 -5.58
C ASN A 73 -14.34 -18.41 -6.41
N ILE A 74 -13.98 -17.15 -6.68
CA ILE A 74 -14.70 -16.24 -7.57
C ILE A 74 -13.87 -16.06 -8.84
N GLU A 75 -14.45 -16.32 -9.99
CA GLU A 75 -13.76 -16.14 -11.27
C GLU A 75 -13.63 -14.65 -11.61
N LEU A 76 -12.48 -14.25 -12.15
CA LEU A 76 -12.26 -12.90 -12.66
C LEU A 76 -12.11 -12.94 -14.18
N ILE A 77 -13.09 -12.41 -14.90
CA ILE A 77 -13.13 -12.39 -16.35
C ILE A 77 -12.80 -10.97 -16.84
N CYS A 78 -11.67 -10.81 -17.49
CA CYS A 78 -11.28 -9.52 -18.08
C CYS A 78 -11.89 -9.37 -19.47
N ALA A 79 -12.77 -8.41 -19.64
CA ALA A 79 -13.45 -8.13 -20.91
C ALA A 79 -12.47 -7.62 -21.97
N ASN A 80 -12.50 -8.24 -23.15
CA ASN A 80 -11.65 -7.88 -24.29
C ASN A 80 -12.33 -6.93 -25.29
N SER A 81 -13.66 -6.74 -25.20
CA SER A 81 -14.44 -5.98 -26.18
C SER A 81 -15.28 -4.89 -25.52
N SER A 82 -15.58 -3.83 -26.27
CA SER A 82 -16.49 -2.77 -25.85
C SER A 82 -17.93 -3.29 -25.64
N GLN A 83 -18.33 -4.33 -26.37
CA GLN A 83 -19.67 -4.93 -26.20
C GLN A 83 -19.85 -5.55 -24.81
N ALA A 84 -18.82 -6.20 -24.28
CA ALA A 84 -18.84 -6.76 -22.93
C ALA A 84 -18.93 -5.67 -21.82
N LYS A 85 -18.52 -4.43 -22.13
CA LYS A 85 -18.55 -3.28 -21.21
C LYS A 85 -19.83 -2.45 -21.31
N GLY A 86 -20.61 -2.61 -22.36
CA GLY A 86 -21.74 -1.72 -22.69
C GLY A 86 -22.81 -1.56 -21.60
N ARG A 87 -22.93 -2.51 -20.70
CA ARG A 87 -23.85 -2.39 -19.54
C ARG A 87 -23.28 -1.51 -18.45
N VAL A 88 -22.01 -1.73 -18.09
CA VAL A 88 -21.31 -0.91 -17.09
C VAL A 88 -21.18 0.53 -17.57
N GLU A 89 -20.87 0.74 -18.85
CA GLU A 89 -20.78 2.09 -19.44
C GLU A 89 -22.12 2.83 -19.38
N ARG A 90 -23.22 2.16 -19.75
CA ARG A 90 -24.57 2.75 -19.64
C ARG A 90 -24.96 3.07 -18.19
N ALA A 91 -24.63 2.20 -17.26
CA ALA A 91 -24.89 2.46 -15.86
C ALA A 91 -24.05 3.62 -15.35
N ASN A 92 -22.77 3.70 -15.72
CA ASN A 92 -21.90 4.82 -15.36
C ASN A 92 -22.46 6.16 -15.88
N LEU A 93 -22.94 6.21 -17.14
CA LEU A 93 -23.60 7.41 -17.68
C LEU A 93 -24.83 7.80 -16.86
N THR A 94 -25.68 6.83 -16.52
CA THR A 94 -26.87 7.08 -15.69
C THR A 94 -26.49 7.54 -14.28
N LEU A 95 -25.47 6.94 -13.68
CA LEU A 95 -24.98 7.31 -12.35
C LEU A 95 -24.34 8.70 -12.34
N GLN A 96 -23.56 9.04 -13.36
CA GLN A 96 -22.97 10.38 -13.49
C GLN A 96 -24.06 11.47 -13.59
N ASP A 97 -25.16 11.20 -14.27
CA ASP A 97 -26.26 12.15 -14.37
C ASP A 97 -27.07 12.23 -13.07
N ARG A 98 -27.45 11.10 -12.48
CA ARG A 98 -28.40 11.03 -11.37
C ARG A 98 -27.77 11.12 -9.98
N LEU A 99 -26.75 10.29 -9.72
CA LEU A 99 -26.19 10.12 -8.38
C LEU A 99 -25.67 11.43 -7.80
N ILE A 100 -24.97 12.21 -8.62
CA ILE A 100 -24.42 13.51 -8.17
C ILE A 100 -25.53 14.51 -7.87
N LYS A 101 -26.63 14.51 -8.67
CA LYS A 101 -27.76 15.39 -8.44
C LYS A 101 -28.52 15.02 -7.18
N GLU A 102 -28.73 13.74 -6.95
CA GLU A 102 -29.45 13.24 -5.76
C GLU A 102 -28.65 13.48 -4.48
N ILE A 103 -27.33 13.27 -4.48
CA ILE A 103 -26.45 13.64 -3.36
C ILE A 103 -26.56 15.12 -3.01
N ARG A 104 -26.66 16.01 -4.02
CA ARG A 104 -26.84 17.45 -3.80
C ARG A 104 -28.23 17.77 -3.24
N LEU A 105 -29.28 17.10 -3.69
CA LEU A 105 -30.64 17.30 -3.19
C LEU A 105 -30.76 16.88 -1.72
N GLU A 106 -30.06 15.82 -1.33
CA GLU A 106 -30.00 15.32 0.04
C GLU A 106 -29.00 16.13 0.93
N ASN A 107 -28.33 17.17 0.38
CA ASN A 107 -27.33 17.97 1.07
C ASN A 107 -26.20 17.14 1.69
N ILE A 108 -25.84 16.02 1.06
CA ILE A 108 -24.78 15.14 1.52
C ILE A 108 -23.44 15.72 1.11
N SER A 109 -22.55 15.91 2.10
CA SER A 109 -21.17 16.32 1.89
C SER A 109 -20.20 15.34 2.54
N GLY A 110 -19.13 15.01 1.79
CA GLY A 110 -18.11 14.06 2.24
C GLY A 110 -18.35 12.63 1.79
N ILE A 111 -17.25 11.88 1.64
CA ILE A 111 -17.26 10.51 1.11
C ILE A 111 -17.97 9.56 2.07
N ASP A 112 -17.74 9.69 3.36
CA ASP A 112 -18.30 8.76 4.36
C ASP A 112 -19.83 8.90 4.45
N ALA A 113 -20.34 10.13 4.48
CA ALA A 113 -21.78 10.40 4.46
C ALA A 113 -22.43 9.91 3.16
N ALA A 114 -21.74 10.12 2.03
CA ALA A 114 -22.20 9.61 0.75
C ALA A 114 -22.26 8.08 0.73
N ASN A 115 -21.22 7.40 1.21
CA ASN A 115 -21.20 5.94 1.28
C ASN A 115 -22.29 5.38 2.20
N ALA A 116 -22.58 6.02 3.33
CA ALA A 116 -23.65 5.60 4.22
C ALA A 116 -25.05 5.71 3.57
N TRP A 117 -25.24 6.67 2.66
CA TRP A 117 -26.51 6.89 1.96
C TRP A 117 -26.69 6.03 0.70
N LEU A 118 -25.61 5.49 0.11
CA LEU A 118 -25.69 4.73 -1.15
C LEU A 118 -26.66 3.57 -1.14
N ASP A 119 -26.92 2.93 -0.01
CA ASP A 119 -27.89 1.83 0.08
C ASP A 119 -29.33 2.29 -0.17
N VAL A 120 -29.65 3.54 0.17
CA VAL A 120 -30.95 4.16 -0.16
C VAL A 120 -31.05 4.37 -1.67
N PHE A 121 -30.02 4.98 -2.25
CA PHE A 121 -29.96 5.21 -3.69
C PHE A 121 -30.03 3.90 -4.51
N ILE A 122 -29.32 2.85 -4.11
CA ILE A 122 -29.34 1.55 -4.78
C ILE A 122 -30.75 0.96 -4.78
N ARG A 123 -31.48 1.05 -3.67
CA ARG A 123 -32.88 0.57 -3.57
C ARG A 123 -33.78 1.30 -4.56
N ASP A 124 -33.73 2.63 -4.58
CA ASP A 124 -34.51 3.46 -5.47
C ASP A 124 -34.18 3.22 -6.94
N PHE A 125 -32.90 3.13 -7.27
CA PHE A 125 -32.47 2.80 -8.62
C PHE A 125 -33.00 1.46 -9.09
N ASN A 126 -32.92 0.44 -8.25
CA ASN A 126 -33.36 -0.93 -8.57
C ASN A 126 -34.86 -1.09 -8.63
N PHE A 127 -35.60 -0.25 -7.89
CA PHE A 127 -37.07 -0.25 -7.96
C PHE A 127 -37.57 0.28 -9.30
N ASN A 128 -36.82 1.15 -9.96
CA ASN A 128 -37.22 1.73 -11.23
C ASN A 128 -36.94 0.77 -12.39
N ARG A 129 -37.99 0.22 -13.01
CA ARG A 129 -37.91 -0.73 -14.13
C ARG A 129 -37.21 -0.20 -15.39
N ARG A 130 -36.94 1.10 -15.48
CA ARG A 130 -36.18 1.70 -16.56
C ARG A 130 -34.69 1.35 -16.45
N PHE A 131 -34.17 1.20 -15.24
CA PHE A 131 -32.76 0.95 -14.97
C PHE A 131 -32.47 -0.52 -14.69
N ALA A 132 -33.34 -1.19 -13.93
CA ALA A 132 -33.20 -2.60 -13.60
C ALA A 132 -34.39 -3.40 -14.18
N ARG A 133 -34.09 -4.49 -14.89
CA ARG A 133 -35.08 -5.35 -15.53
C ARG A 133 -35.18 -6.68 -14.78
N PRO A 134 -36.32 -7.34 -14.79
CA PRO A 134 -36.44 -8.70 -14.27
C PRO A 134 -35.49 -9.65 -15.02
N ALA A 135 -34.88 -10.58 -14.30
CA ALA A 135 -34.06 -11.63 -14.90
C ALA A 135 -34.96 -12.59 -15.72
N THR A 136 -34.45 -13.07 -16.84
CA THR A 136 -35.11 -14.12 -17.63
C THR A 136 -35.18 -15.41 -16.82
N TYR A 137 -34.16 -15.69 -16.04
CA TYR A 137 -34.08 -16.80 -15.09
C TYR A 137 -33.85 -16.22 -13.68
N PRO A 138 -34.89 -16.21 -12.82
CA PRO A 138 -34.84 -15.51 -11.54
C PRO A 138 -34.07 -16.29 -10.45
N LYS A 139 -33.17 -17.20 -10.82
CA LYS A 139 -32.35 -17.95 -9.87
C LYS A 139 -31.20 -17.11 -9.38
N ASP A 140 -31.10 -16.91 -8.08
CA ASP A 140 -29.93 -16.33 -7.45
C ASP A 140 -28.75 -17.34 -7.47
N LEU A 141 -27.64 -16.94 -8.07
CA LEU A 141 -26.43 -17.77 -8.20
C LEU A 141 -25.35 -17.38 -7.19
N HIS A 142 -25.64 -16.47 -6.25
CA HIS A 142 -24.71 -16.21 -5.17
C HIS A 142 -24.55 -17.44 -4.27
N ARG A 143 -23.33 -17.68 -3.86
CA ARG A 143 -22.97 -18.79 -2.98
C ARG A 143 -22.72 -18.25 -1.57
N PRO A 144 -23.10 -19.01 -0.54
CA PRO A 144 -22.85 -18.60 0.84
C PRO A 144 -21.34 -18.49 1.12
N VAL A 145 -21.00 -17.61 2.04
CA VAL A 145 -19.64 -17.46 2.56
C VAL A 145 -19.47 -18.41 3.73
N SER A 146 -18.63 -19.42 3.58
CA SER A 146 -18.33 -20.38 4.65
C SER A 146 -17.20 -19.92 5.59
N LYS A 147 -16.51 -18.83 5.23
CA LYS A 147 -15.38 -18.30 5.99
C LYS A 147 -15.85 -17.35 7.08
N ASN A 148 -15.19 -17.37 8.23
CA ASN A 148 -15.47 -16.43 9.30
C ASN A 148 -14.95 -15.02 8.95
N ARG A 149 -15.31 -14.02 9.77
CA ARG A 149 -14.97 -12.62 9.51
C ARG A 149 -13.47 -12.39 9.44
N SER A 150 -12.70 -12.97 10.36
CA SER A 150 -11.25 -12.82 10.41
C SER A 150 -10.57 -13.45 9.19
N GLU A 151 -11.04 -14.63 8.74
CA GLU A 151 -10.52 -15.25 7.52
C GLU A 151 -10.80 -14.41 6.27
N LEU A 152 -11.98 -13.75 6.22
CA LEU A 152 -12.30 -12.84 5.13
C LEU A 152 -11.43 -11.59 5.17
N ASP A 153 -11.19 -11.03 6.35
CA ASP A 153 -10.30 -9.87 6.50
C ASP A 153 -8.87 -10.22 6.04
N ASP A 154 -8.38 -11.43 6.35
CA ASP A 154 -7.09 -11.92 5.87
C ASP A 154 -7.06 -12.08 4.33
N ILE A 155 -8.13 -12.58 3.72
CA ILE A 155 -8.23 -12.72 2.27
C ILE A 155 -8.17 -11.36 1.59
N PHE A 156 -8.85 -10.36 2.15
CA PHE A 156 -8.89 -9.01 1.61
C PHE A 156 -7.74 -8.12 2.11
N ALA A 157 -6.77 -8.63 2.86
CA ALA A 157 -5.52 -7.96 3.17
C ALA A 157 -4.52 -8.09 2.01
N TRP A 158 -3.63 -7.11 1.87
CA TRP A 158 -2.48 -7.22 0.99
C TRP A 158 -1.47 -8.20 1.60
N GLN A 159 -1.14 -9.26 0.89
CA GLN A 159 -0.26 -10.30 1.40
C GLN A 159 1.09 -10.28 0.70
N THR A 160 2.16 -10.29 1.47
CA THR A 160 3.51 -10.29 0.92
C THR A 160 4.41 -11.24 1.71
N LEU A 161 5.13 -12.10 1.00
CA LEU A 161 6.15 -12.93 1.61
C LEU A 161 7.39 -12.11 1.95
N ARG A 162 7.92 -12.28 3.17
CA ARG A 162 9.17 -11.72 3.64
C ARG A 162 10.05 -12.81 4.24
N THR A 163 11.35 -12.71 4.03
CA THR A 163 12.31 -13.64 4.65
C THR A 163 12.81 -13.04 5.96
N LEU A 164 12.73 -13.82 7.00
CA LEU A 164 13.22 -13.47 8.31
C LEU A 164 14.76 -13.62 8.33
N SER A 165 15.48 -12.65 8.88
CA SER A 165 16.93 -12.78 9.07
C SER A 165 17.27 -13.74 10.21
N LYS A 166 18.53 -14.10 10.37
CA LYS A 166 19.01 -14.88 11.51
C LYS A 166 18.79 -14.19 12.87
N SER A 167 18.69 -12.85 12.86
CA SER A 167 18.38 -12.04 14.04
C SER A 167 16.89 -11.74 14.20
N LEU A 168 16.00 -12.52 13.56
CA LEU A 168 14.55 -12.38 13.59
C LEU A 168 14.04 -11.00 13.11
N THR A 169 14.81 -10.33 12.26
CA THR A 169 14.43 -9.05 11.66
C THR A 169 14.05 -9.20 10.20
N PHE A 170 13.19 -8.32 9.72
CA PHE A 170 12.81 -8.20 8.30
C PHE A 170 12.40 -6.77 7.97
N GLN A 171 12.43 -6.42 6.70
CA GLN A 171 12.03 -5.10 6.23
C GLN A 171 10.69 -5.17 5.50
N TYR A 172 9.77 -4.27 5.87
CA TYR A 172 8.49 -4.07 5.20
C TYR A 172 8.16 -2.56 5.14
N ASN A 173 7.70 -2.06 4.01
CA ASN A 173 7.36 -0.64 3.77
C ASN A 173 8.45 0.35 4.26
N LYS A 174 9.72 0.03 4.01
CA LYS A 174 10.91 0.81 4.43
C LYS A 174 11.15 0.85 5.96
N MET A 175 10.32 0.17 6.74
CA MET A 175 10.48 0.01 8.18
C MET A 175 11.17 -1.33 8.49
N LEU A 176 11.94 -1.35 9.56
CA LEU A 176 12.55 -2.57 10.07
C LEU A 176 11.70 -3.11 11.22
N TYR A 177 11.38 -4.37 11.18
CA TYR A 177 10.59 -5.08 12.19
C TYR A 177 11.46 -6.16 12.84
N LEU A 178 11.34 -6.31 14.16
CA LEU A 178 11.91 -7.39 14.94
C LEU A 178 10.78 -8.26 15.47
N VAL A 179 10.80 -9.54 15.15
CA VAL A 179 9.92 -10.53 15.80
C VAL A 179 10.42 -10.76 17.23
N GLU A 180 9.51 -10.81 18.20
CA GLU A 180 9.89 -11.05 19.60
C GLU A 180 10.74 -12.31 19.73
N PRO A 181 11.94 -12.23 20.34
CA PRO A 181 12.77 -13.40 20.56
C PRO A 181 12.08 -14.35 21.55
N SER A 182 11.82 -15.56 21.11
CA SER A 182 11.34 -16.67 21.92
C SER A 182 11.96 -17.96 21.41
N GLU A 183 11.95 -19.01 22.22
CA GLU A 183 12.43 -20.32 21.80
C GLU A 183 11.70 -20.81 20.55
N GLU A 184 10.39 -20.59 20.49
CA GLU A 184 9.57 -20.91 19.33
C GLU A 184 9.94 -20.08 18.08
N ASN A 185 10.35 -18.83 18.25
CA ASN A 185 10.71 -17.95 17.14
C ASN A 185 12.16 -18.15 16.68
N ALA A 186 13.03 -18.70 17.51
CA ALA A 186 14.40 -19.01 17.11
C ALA A 186 14.45 -20.02 15.94
N HIS A 187 13.50 -20.97 15.90
CA HIS A 187 13.44 -21.98 14.84
C HIS A 187 12.98 -21.46 13.48
N ILE A 188 12.35 -20.27 13.42
CA ILE A 188 11.89 -19.68 12.15
C ILE A 188 12.89 -18.69 11.54
N ALA A 189 14.09 -18.56 12.13
CA ALA A 189 15.15 -17.73 11.59
C ALA A 189 15.57 -18.21 10.19
N GLY A 190 15.53 -17.32 9.21
CA GLY A 190 15.79 -17.66 7.80
C GLY A 190 14.57 -18.09 7.01
N GLU A 191 13.45 -18.37 7.66
CA GLU A 191 12.21 -18.82 7.03
C GLU A 191 11.42 -17.64 6.43
N LYS A 192 10.44 -18.01 5.59
CA LYS A 192 9.52 -17.03 4.98
C LYS A 192 8.30 -16.85 5.87
N ILE A 193 8.01 -15.58 6.18
CA ILE A 193 6.80 -15.16 6.89
C ILE A 193 5.87 -14.43 5.94
N LEU A 194 4.58 -14.44 6.24
CA LEU A 194 3.56 -13.72 5.48
C LEU A 194 3.21 -12.43 6.22
N ALA A 195 3.38 -11.30 5.54
CA ALA A 195 2.95 -9.98 6.00
C ALA A 195 1.55 -9.71 5.45
N PHE A 196 0.64 -9.36 6.33
CA PHE A 196 -0.72 -8.88 6.03
C PHE A 196 -0.77 -7.38 6.27
N ASP A 197 -1.20 -6.65 5.27
CA ASP A 197 -1.45 -5.22 5.34
C ASP A 197 -2.94 -5.02 5.08
N TYR A 198 -3.66 -4.63 6.13
CA TYR A 198 -5.11 -4.51 6.07
C TYR A 198 -5.54 -3.13 5.55
N PRO A 199 -6.74 -3.01 4.97
CA PRO A 199 -7.24 -1.73 4.46
C PRO A 199 -7.37 -0.62 5.51
N ASP A 200 -7.43 -0.97 6.79
CA ASP A 200 -7.45 -0.02 7.94
C ASP A 200 -6.05 0.47 8.34
N GLY A 201 -5.00 0.01 7.64
CA GLY A 201 -3.61 0.35 7.91
C GLY A 201 -2.95 -0.50 9.00
N THR A 202 -3.66 -1.47 9.58
CA THR A 202 -3.06 -2.40 10.54
C THR A 202 -2.20 -3.44 9.84
N LEU A 203 -1.18 -3.94 10.54
CA LEU A 203 -0.25 -4.94 10.02
C LEU A 203 -0.29 -6.17 10.91
N ALA A 204 -0.25 -7.35 10.29
CA ALA A 204 0.01 -8.60 10.99
C ALA A 204 1.08 -9.41 10.26
N PHE A 205 1.89 -10.12 11.00
CA PHE A 205 2.91 -11.02 10.44
C PHE A 205 2.65 -12.44 10.97
N ARG A 206 2.69 -13.42 10.04
CA ARG A 206 2.38 -14.81 10.41
C ARG A 206 3.40 -15.76 9.83
N TYR A 207 3.68 -16.79 10.60
CA TYR A 207 4.39 -18.00 10.15
C TYR A 207 3.41 -19.17 10.21
N GLY A 208 3.01 -19.69 9.06
CA GLY A 208 1.89 -20.60 8.96
C GLY A 208 0.61 -19.98 9.54
N ASN A 209 -0.01 -20.65 10.51
CA ASN A 209 -1.23 -20.16 11.18
C ASN A 209 -0.94 -19.33 12.44
N ARG A 210 0.33 -19.15 12.81
CA ARG A 210 0.71 -18.44 14.04
C ARG A 210 0.99 -16.97 13.76
N THR A 211 0.31 -16.07 14.47
CA THR A 211 0.59 -14.65 14.45
C THR A 211 1.85 -14.37 15.28
N LEU A 212 2.77 -13.60 14.71
CA LEU A 212 4.04 -13.24 15.33
C LEU A 212 3.89 -11.88 16.03
N LYS A 213 4.31 -11.81 17.27
CA LYS A 213 4.49 -10.54 17.97
C LYS A 213 5.77 -9.86 17.47
N TYR A 214 5.71 -8.55 17.31
CA TYR A 214 6.82 -7.80 16.71
C TYR A 214 6.97 -6.42 17.35
N GLN A 215 8.17 -5.87 17.19
CA GLN A 215 8.50 -4.48 17.51
C GLN A 215 8.94 -3.76 16.25
N VAL A 216 8.57 -2.49 16.13
CA VAL A 216 8.97 -1.64 15.01
C VAL A 216 10.24 -0.91 15.37
N PHE A 217 11.28 -1.04 14.53
CA PHE A 217 12.46 -0.21 14.63
C PHE A 217 12.31 0.98 13.68
N ASP A 218 11.97 2.13 14.22
CA ASP A 218 12.12 3.37 13.46
C ASP A 218 13.61 3.73 13.41
N LYS A 219 14.19 3.70 12.22
CA LYS A 219 15.59 4.13 12.03
C LYS A 219 15.84 5.56 12.50
N LEU A 220 14.83 6.42 12.46
CA LEU A 220 14.94 7.80 12.91
C LEU A 220 14.85 7.92 14.44
N ALA A 221 14.04 7.09 15.08
CA ALA A 221 13.95 7.05 16.55
C ALA A 221 15.15 6.34 17.20
N CYS A 222 15.81 5.43 16.46
CA CYS A 222 16.99 4.69 16.94
C CYS A 222 18.33 5.39 16.64
N ILE A 223 18.34 6.51 15.93
CA ILE A 223 19.50 7.39 15.83
C ILE A 223 19.46 8.36 17.01
N ASP A 224 19.61 7.83 18.22
CA ASP A 224 20.14 8.60 19.33
C ASP A 224 21.61 8.86 18.97
N GLN A 225 21.90 10.08 18.51
CA GLN A 225 23.24 10.47 18.02
C GLN A 225 24.34 10.34 19.11
N GLY A 226 23.96 9.97 20.32
CA GLY A 226 24.86 9.72 21.44
C GLY A 226 25.07 8.24 21.80
N ARG A 227 24.29 7.31 21.29
CA ARG A 227 24.50 5.87 21.52
C ARG A 227 25.32 5.27 20.40
N ILE A 228 26.61 5.40 20.52
CA ILE A 228 27.57 4.58 19.78
C ILE A 228 27.32 3.14 20.18
N VAL A 229 27.00 2.30 19.19
CA VAL A 229 26.94 0.84 19.35
C VAL A 229 28.25 0.41 20.00
N ASP A 230 28.15 -0.20 21.16
CA ASP A 230 29.25 -0.68 21.96
C ASP A 230 29.94 -1.88 21.27
N ASN A 231 30.57 -1.60 20.14
CA ASN A 231 31.56 -2.50 19.59
C ASN A 231 32.84 -2.25 20.41
N LYS A 232 33.05 -3.09 21.42
CA LYS A 232 34.17 -2.98 22.36
C LYS A 232 35.52 -2.65 21.74
N ARG A 233 35.72 -2.88 20.44
CA ARG A 233 36.94 -2.52 19.69
C ARG A 233 36.87 -1.11 19.08
N LEU A 234 35.70 -0.65 18.68
CA LEU A 234 35.55 0.69 18.07
C LEU A 234 35.55 1.79 19.13
N GLY A 235 34.93 1.56 20.29
CA GLY A 235 34.95 2.51 21.40
C GLY A 235 36.36 2.81 21.93
N ALA A 236 37.19 1.79 22.04
CA ALA A 236 38.61 1.97 22.46
C ALA A 236 39.39 2.76 21.42
N VAL A 237 39.22 2.52 20.12
CA VAL A 237 39.93 3.22 19.04
C VAL A 237 39.46 4.68 18.92
N LEU A 238 38.14 4.93 19.08
CA LEU A 238 37.58 6.29 19.06
C LEU A 238 38.05 7.11 20.29
N LYS A 239 38.12 6.48 21.47
CA LYS A 239 38.62 7.12 22.67
C LYS A 239 40.12 7.50 22.52
N LEU A 240 40.90 6.61 21.98
CA LEU A 240 42.32 6.85 21.69
C LEU A 240 42.51 7.94 20.61
N ALA A 241 41.62 8.01 19.63
CA ALA A 241 41.62 9.04 18.59
C ALA A 241 41.23 10.41 19.16
N GLN A 242 40.22 10.46 20.05
CA GLN A 242 39.84 11.69 20.76
C GLN A 242 40.92 12.20 21.68
N GLU A 243 41.53 11.33 22.50
CA GLU A 243 42.64 11.70 23.40
C GLU A 243 43.82 12.25 22.60
N LYS A 244 44.16 11.64 21.47
CA LYS A 244 45.23 12.17 20.58
C LYS A 244 44.84 13.49 19.91
N GLN A 245 43.56 13.71 19.60
CA GLN A 245 43.12 14.95 19.01
C GLN A 245 43.14 16.09 20.03
N ASP A 246 42.71 15.83 21.26
CA ASP A 246 42.76 16.76 22.38
C ASP A 246 44.25 17.11 22.77
N GLU A 247 45.13 16.14 22.74
CA GLU A 247 46.60 16.37 22.93
C GLU A 247 47.19 17.24 21.83
N LEU A 248 46.76 17.07 20.58
CA LEU A 248 47.24 17.89 19.45
C LEU A 248 46.67 19.31 19.47
N GLU A 249 45.44 19.49 19.93
CA GLU A 249 44.80 20.79 20.10
C GLU A 249 45.42 21.56 21.27
N THR A 250 45.68 20.90 22.41
CA THR A 250 46.36 21.50 23.57
C THR A 250 47.82 21.83 23.28
N ALA A 251 48.48 21.08 22.41
CA ALA A 251 49.84 21.34 21.96
C ALA A 251 49.99 22.49 20.93
N GLY A 252 48.89 23.19 20.60
CA GLY A 252 48.91 24.35 19.70
C GLY A 252 49.22 24.04 18.23
N LYS A 253 49.24 22.78 17.85
CA LYS A 253 49.46 22.37 16.46
C LYS A 253 48.13 22.40 15.70
N ARG A 254 47.80 23.53 15.05
CA ARG A 254 46.71 23.64 14.11
C ARG A 254 46.77 22.52 13.08
N ASN A 255 45.71 21.70 13.03
CA ASN A 255 45.56 20.59 12.11
C ASN A 255 45.52 21.13 10.67
N ARG A 256 46.59 20.87 9.88
CA ARG A 256 46.68 21.22 8.46
C ARG A 256 45.89 20.24 7.55
N SER A 257 44.81 19.61 8.02
CA SER A 257 44.04 18.65 7.27
C SER A 257 42.87 19.24 6.45
N GLN A 258 42.94 20.55 6.11
CA GLN A 258 42.07 21.14 5.10
C GLN A 258 42.68 21.18 3.70
N HIS A 259 43.62 20.30 3.39
CA HIS A 259 44.03 20.09 2.01
C HIS A 259 43.09 19.08 1.38
N MET A 260 42.08 19.58 0.66
CA MET A 260 41.35 18.76 -0.33
C MET A 260 42.35 18.01 -1.21
N PRO A 261 42.14 16.70 -1.48
CA PRO A 261 42.99 15.98 -2.42
C PRO A 261 43.02 16.76 -3.74
N ARG A 262 44.24 16.94 -4.32
CA ARG A 262 44.48 17.70 -5.57
C ARG A 262 43.44 17.42 -6.68
N ARG A 263 42.97 16.20 -6.73
CA ARG A 263 41.94 15.75 -7.71
C ARG A 263 40.55 16.37 -7.50
N GLN A 264 40.12 16.61 -6.26
CA GLN A 264 38.87 17.27 -5.95
C GLN A 264 38.92 18.79 -6.19
N ALA A 265 40.05 19.41 -5.91
CA ALA A 265 40.27 20.83 -6.22
C ALA A 265 40.26 21.09 -7.73
N GLN A 266 40.88 20.23 -8.54
CA GLN A 266 40.86 20.33 -10.02
C GLN A 266 39.44 20.12 -10.59
N VAL A 267 38.67 19.19 -10.06
CA VAL A 267 37.27 18.95 -10.50
C VAL A 267 36.36 20.14 -10.13
N GLN A 268 36.56 20.73 -8.95
CA GLN A 268 35.81 21.93 -8.55
C GLN A 268 36.20 23.16 -9.39
N GLU A 269 37.44 23.28 -9.75
CA GLU A 269 37.93 24.38 -10.60
C GLU A 269 37.43 24.24 -12.03
N GLN A 270 37.34 23.01 -12.55
CA GLN A 270 36.73 22.70 -13.84
C GLN A 270 35.23 22.96 -13.84
N LEU A 271 34.50 22.59 -12.77
CA LEU A 271 33.07 22.85 -12.61
C LEU A 271 32.76 24.35 -12.52
N ARG A 272 33.61 25.14 -11.85
CA ARG A 272 33.50 26.62 -11.80
C ARG A 272 33.79 27.27 -13.15
N ALA A 273 34.70 26.75 -13.91
CA ALA A 273 35.01 27.24 -15.27
C ALA A 273 33.90 26.93 -16.27
N MET A 274 33.17 25.82 -16.08
CA MET A 274 32.06 25.43 -16.95
C MET A 274 30.73 26.11 -16.62
N ASN A 275 30.58 26.71 -15.43
CA ASN A 275 29.32 27.34 -15.01
C ASN A 275 29.60 28.65 -14.22
N PRO A 276 29.74 29.80 -14.92
CA PRO A 276 30.08 31.06 -14.31
C PRO A 276 29.08 31.59 -13.29
N VAL A 277 27.84 31.08 -13.30
CA VAL A 277 26.77 31.43 -12.33
C VAL A 277 27.08 30.90 -10.92
N LEU A 278 27.92 29.87 -10.81
CA LEU A 278 28.34 29.29 -9.52
C LEU A 278 29.54 30.01 -8.88
N ALA A 279 30.11 31.00 -9.56
CA ALA A 279 31.29 31.76 -9.09
C ALA A 279 30.91 33.01 -8.27
N ASP A 280 29.64 33.40 -8.20
CA ASP A 280 29.19 34.58 -7.48
C ASP A 280 28.77 34.24 -6.02
N PRO A 281 29.58 34.62 -5.01
CA PRO A 281 29.29 34.33 -3.60
C PRO A 281 28.10 35.13 -3.04
N THR A 282 27.51 36.05 -3.82
CA THR A 282 26.41 36.90 -3.35
C THR A 282 25.03 36.26 -3.55
N LEU A 283 24.94 35.22 -4.36
CA LEU A 283 23.67 34.53 -4.67
C LEU A 283 23.21 33.54 -3.59
N PHE A 284 24.03 33.21 -2.62
CA PHE A 284 23.70 32.31 -1.52
C PHE A 284 23.77 32.96 -0.14
N LYS A 285 23.11 34.13 0.04
CA LYS A 285 22.81 34.61 1.39
C LYS A 285 21.44 34.07 1.83
N PRO A 286 21.37 33.24 2.88
CA PRO A 286 20.08 32.87 3.44
C PRO A 286 19.44 34.14 4.04
N SER A 287 18.25 34.47 3.59
CA SER A 287 17.44 35.54 4.19
C SER A 287 16.97 35.08 5.57
N LEU A 288 17.63 35.53 6.62
CA LEU A 288 17.11 35.53 7.98
C LEU A 288 15.87 36.43 7.99
N LYS A 289 14.68 35.83 7.96
CA LYS A 289 13.44 36.49 8.36
C LYS A 289 13.31 36.43 9.87
N ARG A 290 13.18 37.59 10.46
CA ARG A 290 12.76 37.84 11.85
C ARG A 290 11.35 37.31 12.11
#